data_b7fd7f3b967aa5d7df722d347982bd4b
#
_entry.id   b7fd7f3b967aa5d7df722d347982bd4b
#
_cell.length_a   1.000
_cell.length_b   1.000
_cell.length_c   1.000
_cell.angle_alpha   90.00
_cell.angle_beta   90.00
_cell.angle_gamma   90.00
#
_symmetry.space_group_name_H-M   'P 1'
#
loop_
_entity.id
_entity.type
_entity.pdbx_description
1 polymer ?
#
loop_
_entity_poly.entity_id
_entity_poly.type
_entity_poly.pdbx_seq_one_letter_code
_entity_poly.pdbx_strand_id
1 'polypeptide(L)'
;MKHTLNIPILGFAAYSGTGKTTLLEALLPKLTDAGLRIGMLKHAHHNFDVDQPGKDSHRLRKAGASQMLISSRNRFALMTETPESESEFDYLLTRFDEDKLDVVLVEGCKNIAFPKIELHREEVGKPWLYPNDENIIAIASDSGELGSELPQMNINDLEAIAQFVIQYVQEAKAPKSKEKEAACCDTLSPAFLSVAQGQEKILSLVNTVAETEACKIENAYGRVLADHVVSPVNVPQYTNSAMDGYAIRGDDIERDNYQVVTEVMAGHAYDQPLEVGQAVKIMTGAPTPINGDTVVMREQATQHGDTVTFNGASIKTGQNVRQAGEDLAIGSDVFTAGTRLASPEMGMIASLGFGEANVFRKLKVAVFSTGDEVQAPGTDQKANSIYDSNRFTIMGMLEKLGCEILDFGILEDNEQLMIEALENASAQADVVMTSGGVSVGDADYIKLALDKLGQIDFWRINMRPGRPLAFGQINDKPFFGLPGNPVAVMVSFINFVEPALRKMQGEQGWKPLKVSAIATENLRSRQGRTEFSRGIYELDETGRLTVRTTGKQGSGILRSMSEANCLIEISPAVDTVKTGESVTIIPLQGRI
;
A
#
# COMPACT_ATOMS: atom_id res chain seq x y z
N MET A 1 19.35 15.40 -13.57
CA MET A 1 19.62 14.14 -12.83
C MET A 1 19.61 14.43 -11.33
N LYS A 2 18.82 13.74 -10.52
CA LYS A 2 18.86 13.86 -9.05
C LYS A 2 19.80 12.77 -8.55
N HIS A 3 20.93 13.19 -8.00
CA HIS A 3 21.84 12.29 -7.29
C HIS A 3 21.12 11.62 -6.09
N THR A 4 21.60 10.44 -5.71
CA THR A 4 20.97 9.53 -4.74
C THR A 4 20.92 10.05 -3.29
N LEU A 5 21.56 11.18 -2.97
CA LEU A 5 21.55 11.80 -1.64
C LEU A 5 20.38 12.79 -1.47
N ASN A 6 19.78 12.80 -0.27
CA ASN A 6 18.73 13.77 0.10
C ASN A 6 19.29 15.09 0.67
N ILE A 7 20.61 15.21 0.77
CA ILE A 7 21.32 16.44 1.14
C ILE A 7 21.91 17.11 -0.10
N PRO A 8 22.09 18.43 -0.12
CA PRO A 8 22.64 19.14 -1.25
C PRO A 8 24.06 18.69 -1.58
N ILE A 9 24.35 18.65 -2.88
CA ILE A 9 25.68 18.36 -3.44
C ILE A 9 26.13 19.62 -4.16
N LEU A 10 27.35 20.06 -3.93
CA LEU A 10 27.91 21.25 -4.59
C LEU A 10 29.34 20.97 -5.04
N GLY A 11 29.61 21.12 -6.32
CA GLY A 11 30.92 20.93 -6.90
C GLY A 11 31.77 22.19 -7.00
N PHE A 12 33.08 22.02 -7.09
CA PHE A 12 34.02 23.06 -7.45
C PHE A 12 34.71 22.65 -8.74
N ALA A 13 34.29 23.27 -9.85
CA ALA A 13 34.82 22.97 -11.18
C ALA A 13 35.93 23.96 -11.56
N ALA A 14 37.08 23.46 -11.97
CA ALA A 14 38.18 24.29 -12.43
C ALA A 14 39.18 23.47 -13.20
N TYR A 15 40.00 24.11 -13.98
CA TYR A 15 41.22 23.49 -14.57
C TYR A 15 42.32 23.24 -13.52
N SER A 16 43.25 22.36 -13.84
CA SER A 16 44.43 22.13 -12.98
C SER A 16 45.24 23.41 -12.82
N GLY A 17 45.74 23.69 -11.63
CA GLY A 17 46.53 24.88 -11.33
C GLY A 17 45.72 26.11 -10.84
N THR A 18 44.38 26.07 -10.86
CA THR A 18 43.51 27.20 -10.39
C THR A 18 43.51 27.38 -8.85
N GLY A 19 44.06 26.41 -8.09
CA GLY A 19 44.09 26.49 -6.63
C GLY A 19 42.86 25.90 -5.91
N LYS A 20 42.12 24.95 -6.55
CA LYS A 20 40.93 24.31 -5.96
C LYS A 20 41.14 23.78 -4.55
N THR A 21 42.17 22.93 -4.37
CA THR A 21 42.45 22.29 -3.08
C THR A 21 42.78 23.32 -2.01
N THR A 22 43.60 24.33 -2.33
CA THR A 22 43.95 25.41 -1.40
C THR A 22 42.72 26.23 -0.97
N LEU A 23 41.84 26.53 -1.92
CA LEU A 23 40.59 27.21 -1.61
C LEU A 23 39.68 26.36 -0.69
N LEU A 24 39.51 25.07 -0.97
CA LEU A 24 38.71 24.17 -0.18
C LEU A 24 39.29 23.97 1.23
N GLU A 25 40.63 23.85 1.37
CA GLU A 25 41.30 23.78 2.68
C GLU A 25 41.01 25.01 3.55
N ALA A 26 40.95 26.20 2.95
CA ALA A 26 40.65 27.43 3.64
C ALA A 26 39.14 27.64 3.86
N LEU A 27 38.26 27.12 3.01
CA LEU A 27 36.81 27.24 3.07
C LEU A 27 36.20 26.29 4.10
N LEU A 28 36.65 25.05 4.21
CA LEU A 28 36.10 24.04 5.09
C LEU A 28 35.98 24.47 6.56
N PRO A 29 37.02 25.07 7.19
CA PRO A 29 36.91 25.57 8.57
C PRO A 29 35.76 26.59 8.74
N LYS A 30 35.62 27.56 7.81
CA LYS A 30 34.57 28.58 7.86
C LYS A 30 33.18 28.00 7.80
N LEU A 31 32.96 26.99 6.94
CA LEU A 31 31.69 26.30 6.82
C LEU A 31 31.39 25.45 8.07
N THR A 32 32.40 24.83 8.65
CA THR A 32 32.28 24.03 9.87
C THR A 32 31.98 24.93 11.08
N ASP A 33 32.66 26.10 11.19
CA ASP A 33 32.40 27.09 12.23
C ASP A 33 30.98 27.68 12.12
N ALA A 34 30.42 27.72 10.92
CA ALA A 34 29.01 28.07 10.69
C ALA A 34 28.03 26.93 11.03
N GLY A 35 28.51 25.80 11.54
CA GLY A 35 27.70 24.68 12.02
C GLY A 35 27.33 23.64 10.96
N LEU A 36 27.90 23.70 9.76
CA LEU A 36 27.65 22.71 8.71
C LEU A 36 28.50 21.44 8.90
N ARG A 37 27.86 20.28 8.79
CA ARG A 37 28.53 18.96 8.76
C ARG A 37 28.77 18.60 7.29
N ILE A 38 30.02 18.49 6.88
CA ILE A 38 30.42 18.43 5.47
C ILE A 38 30.97 17.06 5.12
N GLY A 39 30.41 16.43 4.09
CA GLY A 39 31.02 15.33 3.37
C GLY A 39 31.90 15.86 2.24
N MET A 40 33.04 15.22 1.98
CA MET A 40 33.95 15.62 0.90
C MET A 40 34.22 14.45 -0.04
N LEU A 41 33.87 14.60 -1.33
CA LEU A 41 34.22 13.67 -2.39
C LEU A 41 35.32 14.31 -3.23
N LYS A 42 36.46 13.63 -3.35
CA LYS A 42 37.57 14.02 -4.23
C LYS A 42 37.79 12.96 -5.27
N HIS A 43 37.64 13.32 -6.53
CA HIS A 43 38.01 12.46 -7.66
C HIS A 43 39.49 12.61 -8.02
N ALA A 44 40.24 11.52 -7.96
CA ALA A 44 41.65 11.48 -8.28
C ALA A 44 41.86 10.87 -9.67
N HIS A 45 42.56 11.59 -10.55
CA HIS A 45 42.87 11.12 -11.91
C HIS A 45 44.05 10.12 -11.97
N HIS A 46 44.69 9.81 -10.85
CA HIS A 46 45.83 8.88 -10.75
C HIS A 46 45.57 7.85 -9.67
N ASN A 47 46.21 6.68 -9.80
CA ASN A 47 46.16 5.67 -8.75
C ASN A 47 46.61 6.26 -7.42
N PHE A 48 45.78 6.12 -6.41
CA PHE A 48 46.09 6.55 -5.05
C PHE A 48 45.99 5.36 -4.09
N ASP A 49 46.78 5.39 -3.04
CA ASP A 49 46.68 4.45 -1.94
C ASP A 49 46.63 5.23 -0.62
N VAL A 50 45.62 5.00 0.17
CA VAL A 50 45.46 5.61 1.51
C VAL A 50 46.09 4.75 2.60
N ASP A 51 46.54 3.54 2.23
CA ASP A 51 47.10 2.56 3.14
C ASP A 51 48.65 2.66 3.13
N GLN A 52 49.26 2.37 4.28
CA GLN A 52 50.71 2.39 4.38
C GLN A 52 51.31 1.05 3.93
N PRO A 53 52.21 1.04 2.94
CA PRO A 53 52.88 -0.19 2.51
C PRO A 53 53.52 -0.93 3.68
N GLY A 54 53.27 -2.25 3.76
CA GLY A 54 53.81 -3.13 4.80
C GLY A 54 53.00 -3.27 6.07
N LYS A 55 51.94 -2.46 6.30
CA LYS A 55 51.01 -2.64 7.39
C LYS A 55 50.03 -3.81 7.11
N ASP A 56 49.44 -4.34 8.17
CA ASP A 56 48.57 -5.53 8.07
C ASP A 56 47.38 -5.31 7.14
N SER A 57 46.77 -4.15 7.15
CA SER A 57 45.69 -3.76 6.24
C SER A 57 46.12 -3.83 4.77
N HIS A 58 47.26 -3.24 4.46
CA HIS A 58 47.84 -3.28 3.12
C HIS A 58 48.16 -4.73 2.67
N ARG A 59 48.71 -5.54 3.57
CA ARG A 59 49.04 -6.95 3.29
C ARG A 59 47.81 -7.78 3.01
N LEU A 60 46.75 -7.62 3.83
CA LEU A 60 45.49 -8.34 3.67
C LEU A 60 44.77 -7.96 2.37
N ARG A 61 44.77 -6.67 2.02
CA ARG A 61 44.18 -6.18 0.78
C ARG A 61 44.96 -6.73 -0.44
N LYS A 62 46.29 -6.68 -0.42
CA LYS A 62 47.14 -7.27 -1.48
C LYS A 62 47.05 -8.78 -1.55
N ALA A 63 46.62 -9.45 -0.50
CA ALA A 63 46.38 -10.90 -0.48
C ALA A 63 45.01 -11.30 -1.10
N GLY A 64 44.18 -10.33 -1.54
CA GLY A 64 42.94 -10.61 -2.28
C GLY A 64 41.67 -10.15 -1.61
N ALA A 65 41.72 -9.36 -0.52
CA ALA A 65 40.54 -8.76 0.04
C ALA A 65 39.98 -7.67 -0.86
N SER A 66 38.82 -7.87 -1.48
CA SER A 66 38.14 -6.90 -2.35
C SER A 66 37.60 -5.68 -1.58
N GLN A 67 37.35 -5.84 -0.27
CA GLN A 67 36.97 -4.74 0.64
C GLN A 67 37.75 -4.87 1.96
N MET A 68 38.27 -3.77 2.44
CA MET A 68 38.99 -3.69 3.71
C MET A 68 38.45 -2.56 4.57
N LEU A 69 37.89 -2.91 5.73
CA LEU A 69 37.43 -1.95 6.73
C LEU A 69 38.44 -1.89 7.89
N ILE A 70 39.01 -0.72 8.11
CA ILE A 70 39.92 -0.43 9.24
C ILE A 70 39.15 0.45 10.21
N SER A 71 39.09 0.05 11.47
CA SER A 71 38.39 0.80 12.52
C SER A 71 39.27 1.07 13.73
N SER A 72 39.10 2.26 14.31
CA SER A 72 39.70 2.69 15.57
C SER A 72 38.68 3.38 16.46
N ARG A 73 39.06 3.83 17.64
CA ARG A 73 38.14 4.55 18.56
C ARG A 73 37.56 5.83 17.96
N ASN A 74 38.30 6.51 17.06
CA ASN A 74 37.94 7.87 16.61
C ASN A 74 37.61 7.93 15.12
N ARG A 75 37.91 6.89 14.34
CA ARG A 75 37.66 6.84 12.88
C ARG A 75 37.63 5.43 12.35
N PHE A 76 36.95 5.25 11.23
CA PHE A 76 37.09 4.06 10.38
C PHE A 76 37.29 4.47 8.92
N ALA A 77 37.87 3.58 8.12
CA ALA A 77 38.03 3.75 6.68
C ALA A 77 37.66 2.44 5.98
N LEU A 78 36.83 2.54 4.94
CA LEU A 78 36.48 1.43 4.04
C LEU A 78 37.23 1.66 2.71
N MET A 79 38.05 0.69 2.31
CA MET A 79 38.71 0.64 1.00
C MET A 79 38.06 -0.46 0.18
N THR A 80 37.66 -0.15 -1.05
CA THR A 80 37.07 -1.10 -2.00
C THR A 80 37.97 -1.11 -3.24
N GLU A 81 38.44 -2.28 -3.66
CA GLU A 81 39.19 -2.45 -4.91
C GLU A 81 38.21 -2.49 -6.08
N THR A 82 38.46 -1.74 -7.13
CA THR A 82 37.65 -1.68 -8.36
C THR A 82 38.53 -1.95 -9.59
N PRO A 83 39.01 -3.21 -9.77
CA PRO A 83 39.99 -3.54 -10.77
C PRO A 83 39.47 -3.49 -12.21
N GLU A 84 38.17 -3.62 -12.43
CA GLU A 84 37.59 -3.75 -13.77
C GLU A 84 37.13 -2.41 -14.36
N SER A 85 36.61 -1.50 -13.54
CA SER A 85 36.13 -0.19 -13.98
C SER A 85 36.12 0.81 -12.83
N GLU A 86 36.12 2.09 -13.18
CA GLU A 86 35.92 3.18 -12.22
C GLU A 86 34.49 3.12 -11.64
N SER A 87 34.37 3.37 -10.34
CA SER A 87 33.06 3.41 -9.69
C SER A 87 32.24 4.60 -10.17
N GLU A 88 30.96 4.36 -10.46
CA GLU A 88 30.02 5.41 -10.86
C GLU A 88 29.85 6.47 -9.75
N PHE A 89 29.69 7.72 -10.17
CA PHE A 89 29.57 8.87 -9.26
C PHE A 89 28.43 8.70 -8.25
N ASP A 90 27.26 8.26 -8.72
CA ASP A 90 26.09 8.06 -7.85
C ASP A 90 26.32 6.93 -6.85
N TYR A 91 27.07 5.88 -7.23
CA TYR A 91 27.48 4.84 -6.29
C TYR A 91 28.40 5.38 -5.19
N LEU A 92 29.37 6.24 -5.54
CA LEU A 92 30.27 6.87 -4.56
C LEU A 92 29.48 7.75 -3.58
N LEU A 93 28.47 8.47 -4.05
CA LEU A 93 27.60 9.27 -3.20
C LEU A 93 26.84 8.42 -2.16
N THR A 94 26.43 7.19 -2.49
CA THR A 94 25.77 6.29 -1.52
C THR A 94 26.66 5.87 -0.34
N ARG A 95 27.95 6.17 -0.39
CA ARG A 95 28.89 5.84 0.71
C ARG A 95 28.89 6.89 1.82
N PHE A 96 28.28 8.04 1.60
CA PHE A 96 28.10 9.06 2.64
C PHE A 96 26.89 8.75 3.52
N ASP A 97 27.06 8.97 4.83
CA ASP A 97 25.99 8.90 5.83
C ASP A 97 25.25 10.25 5.84
N GLU A 98 24.20 10.38 4.99
CA GLU A 98 23.45 11.62 4.83
C GLU A 98 22.79 12.12 6.12
N ASP A 99 22.53 11.24 7.10
CA ASP A 99 21.97 11.61 8.40
C ASP A 99 22.97 12.40 9.27
N LYS A 100 24.27 12.30 8.95
CA LYS A 100 25.35 12.97 9.67
C LYS A 100 25.91 14.18 8.93
N LEU A 101 25.41 14.48 7.75
CA LEU A 101 25.93 15.52 6.89
C LEU A 101 24.85 16.52 6.52
N ASP A 102 25.26 17.75 6.25
CA ASP A 102 24.39 18.82 5.80
C ASP A 102 24.60 19.14 4.31
N VAL A 103 25.77 18.80 3.78
CA VAL A 103 26.15 18.99 2.38
C VAL A 103 27.29 18.03 2.01
N VAL A 104 27.33 17.59 0.74
CA VAL A 104 28.52 16.95 0.16
C VAL A 104 29.16 17.92 -0.82
N LEU A 105 30.41 18.30 -0.55
CA LEU A 105 31.25 19.06 -1.47
C LEU A 105 32.03 18.11 -2.36
N VAL A 106 32.15 18.45 -3.65
CA VAL A 106 32.85 17.61 -4.65
C VAL A 106 33.99 18.38 -5.29
N GLU A 107 35.19 17.83 -5.16
CA GLU A 107 36.37 18.32 -5.87
C GLU A 107 36.63 17.47 -7.14
N GLY A 108 36.55 18.06 -8.30
CA GLY A 108 36.67 17.37 -9.58
C GLY A 108 35.31 17.08 -10.24
N CYS A 109 35.23 15.98 -11.01
CA CYS A 109 34.01 15.54 -11.69
C CYS A 109 33.36 16.63 -12.57
N LYS A 110 34.17 17.46 -13.25
CA LYS A 110 33.70 18.60 -14.03
C LYS A 110 32.70 18.25 -15.16
N ASN A 111 32.78 17.02 -15.66
CA ASN A 111 31.92 16.54 -16.77
C ASN A 111 30.63 15.88 -16.30
N ILE A 112 30.39 15.80 -14.99
CA ILE A 112 29.19 15.20 -14.43
C ILE A 112 28.15 16.29 -14.15
N ALA A 113 26.88 16.02 -14.41
CA ALA A 113 25.78 16.97 -14.27
C ALA A 113 25.30 17.06 -12.81
N PHE A 114 25.77 18.06 -12.06
CA PHE A 114 25.29 18.47 -10.73
C PHE A 114 25.71 19.92 -10.47
N PRO A 115 25.10 20.66 -9.52
CA PRO A 115 25.39 22.06 -9.25
C PRO A 115 26.87 22.30 -8.90
N LYS A 116 27.49 23.27 -9.55
CA LYS A 116 28.93 23.57 -9.41
C LYS A 116 29.20 25.07 -9.34
N ILE A 117 30.19 25.45 -8.58
CA ILE A 117 30.84 26.77 -8.65
C ILE A 117 32.06 26.62 -9.58
N GLU A 118 32.12 27.44 -10.63
CA GLU A 118 33.33 27.52 -11.44
C GLU A 118 34.38 28.37 -10.71
N LEU A 119 35.62 27.82 -10.58
CA LEU A 119 36.76 28.57 -10.12
C LEU A 119 37.66 28.92 -11.32
N HIS A 120 37.92 30.20 -11.51
CA HIS A 120 38.74 30.66 -12.63
C HIS A 120 39.80 31.68 -12.17
N ARG A 121 41.02 31.58 -12.73
CA ARG A 121 42.07 32.55 -12.59
C ARG A 121 42.58 32.92 -13.97
N GLU A 122 42.73 34.24 -14.22
CA GLU A 122 43.24 34.74 -15.51
C GLU A 122 44.64 34.23 -15.82
N GLU A 123 45.51 34.13 -14.80
CA GLU A 123 46.88 33.63 -14.95
C GLU A 123 46.96 32.19 -15.45
N VAL A 124 45.92 31.38 -15.29
CA VAL A 124 45.90 30.00 -15.76
C VAL A 124 45.64 29.91 -17.27
N GLY A 125 45.06 30.95 -17.87
CA GLY A 125 44.86 31.10 -19.31
C GLY A 125 43.98 30.03 -19.95
N LYS A 126 43.00 29.48 -19.24
CA LYS A 126 42.08 28.45 -19.73
C LYS A 126 40.70 29.05 -20.05
N PRO A 127 39.96 28.44 -21.01
CA PRO A 127 38.62 28.90 -21.35
C PRO A 127 37.68 28.75 -20.17
N TRP A 128 36.60 29.56 -20.16
CA TRP A 128 35.50 29.44 -19.22
C TRP A 128 34.73 28.16 -19.43
N LEU A 129 34.25 27.53 -18.33
CA LEU A 129 33.41 26.35 -18.33
C LEU A 129 31.91 26.70 -18.43
N TYR A 130 31.48 27.78 -17.75
CA TYR A 130 30.07 28.16 -17.62
C TYR A 130 29.32 28.34 -18.94
N PRO A 131 29.94 28.76 -20.06
CA PRO A 131 29.17 28.91 -21.31
C PRO A 131 28.74 27.57 -21.91
N ASN A 132 29.37 26.45 -21.47
CA ASN A 132 29.14 25.10 -22.00
C ASN A 132 28.71 24.08 -20.94
N ASP A 133 28.42 24.52 -19.72
CA ASP A 133 27.91 23.66 -18.62
C ASP A 133 26.84 24.38 -17.83
N GLU A 134 25.60 24.05 -18.13
CA GLU A 134 24.39 24.58 -17.48
C GLU A 134 24.31 24.28 -15.98
N ASN A 135 25.13 23.36 -15.47
CA ASN A 135 25.18 23.02 -14.06
C ASN A 135 26.10 23.96 -13.27
N ILE A 136 26.77 24.90 -13.89
CA ILE A 136 27.50 25.97 -13.18
C ILE A 136 26.49 27.00 -12.71
N ILE A 137 26.36 27.12 -11.38
CA ILE A 137 25.38 27.98 -10.72
C ILE A 137 25.98 29.28 -10.16
N ALA A 138 27.29 29.38 -10.11
CA ALA A 138 28.02 30.56 -9.68
C ALA A 138 29.48 30.53 -10.18
N ILE A 139 30.08 31.70 -10.22
CA ILE A 139 31.48 31.87 -10.68
C ILE A 139 32.28 32.53 -9.56
N ALA A 140 33.47 31.98 -9.24
CA ALA A 140 34.46 32.61 -8.40
C ALA A 140 35.75 32.86 -9.23
N SER A 141 36.11 34.13 -9.45
CA SER A 141 37.18 34.53 -10.34
C SER A 141 37.93 35.75 -9.82
N ASP A 142 39.19 35.93 -10.27
CA ASP A 142 39.96 37.16 -10.13
C ASP A 142 39.75 38.12 -11.34
N SER A 143 39.02 37.72 -12.36
CA SER A 143 38.64 38.55 -13.50
C SER A 143 37.59 39.58 -13.10
N GLY A 144 37.48 40.67 -13.85
CA GLY A 144 36.44 41.71 -13.67
C GLY A 144 35.03 41.19 -13.96
N GLU A 145 34.05 42.11 -14.01
CA GLU A 145 32.66 41.78 -14.32
C GLU A 145 32.55 41.02 -15.65
N LEU A 146 31.98 39.83 -15.58
CA LEU A 146 31.66 38.99 -16.73
C LEU A 146 30.21 39.30 -17.14
N GLY A 147 29.93 39.42 -18.41
CA GLY A 147 28.56 39.64 -18.92
C GLY A 147 27.67 38.41 -18.74
N SER A 148 27.70 37.75 -17.58
CA SER A 148 26.92 36.55 -17.21
C SER A 148 25.88 36.92 -16.15
N GLU A 149 24.68 36.32 -16.23
CA GLU A 149 23.63 36.45 -15.22
C GLU A 149 23.90 35.61 -13.95
N LEU A 150 24.93 34.75 -13.95
CA LEU A 150 25.30 33.92 -12.81
C LEU A 150 25.91 34.80 -11.68
N PRO A 151 25.66 34.44 -10.39
CA PRO A 151 26.32 35.06 -9.26
C PRO A 151 27.84 35.03 -9.40
N GLN A 152 28.49 36.16 -9.22
CA GLN A 152 29.95 36.31 -9.37
C GLN A 152 30.58 36.71 -8.04
N MET A 153 31.64 36.02 -7.67
CA MET A 153 32.41 36.26 -6.46
C MET A 153 33.90 36.42 -6.80
N ASN A 154 34.65 37.17 -5.99
CA ASN A 154 36.08 37.16 -6.09
C ASN A 154 36.63 35.83 -5.53
N ILE A 155 37.47 35.11 -6.29
CA ILE A 155 38.05 33.82 -5.87
C ILE A 155 38.93 33.95 -4.62
N ASN A 156 39.39 35.13 -4.29
CA ASN A 156 40.21 35.41 -3.10
C ASN A 156 39.35 35.85 -1.89
N ASP A 157 38.05 36.07 -2.09
CA ASP A 157 37.12 36.41 -1.03
C ASP A 157 36.45 35.15 -0.49
N LEU A 158 37.13 34.50 0.44
CA LEU A 158 36.65 33.27 1.09
C LEU A 158 35.36 33.48 1.87
N GLU A 159 35.09 34.71 2.35
CA GLU A 159 33.86 35.00 3.10
C GLU A 159 32.64 34.99 2.17
N ALA A 160 32.75 35.69 1.02
CA ALA A 160 31.70 35.68 0.01
C ALA A 160 31.39 34.26 -0.50
N ILE A 161 32.41 33.44 -0.74
CA ILE A 161 32.24 32.05 -1.18
C ILE A 161 31.57 31.22 -0.07
N ALA A 162 32.00 31.39 1.19
CA ALA A 162 31.40 30.69 2.32
C ALA A 162 29.92 31.05 2.49
N GLN A 163 29.57 32.32 2.42
CA GLN A 163 28.19 32.79 2.50
C GLN A 163 27.32 32.22 1.37
N PHE A 164 27.84 32.17 0.15
CA PHE A 164 27.14 31.55 -0.98
C PHE A 164 26.84 30.07 -0.71
N VAL A 165 27.84 29.30 -0.23
CA VAL A 165 27.65 27.87 0.10
C VAL A 165 26.63 27.69 1.24
N ILE A 166 26.71 28.51 2.30
CA ILE A 166 25.76 28.47 3.43
C ILE A 166 24.34 28.76 2.94
N GLN A 167 24.16 29.81 2.14
CA GLN A 167 22.88 30.16 1.58
C GLN A 167 22.33 29.06 0.68
N TYR A 168 23.14 28.50 -0.20
CA TYR A 168 22.78 27.34 -1.04
C TYR A 168 22.26 26.16 -0.22
N VAL A 169 22.94 25.82 0.88
CA VAL A 169 22.52 24.73 1.78
C VAL A 169 21.23 25.07 2.51
N GLN A 170 21.06 26.34 2.95
CA GLN A 170 19.84 26.79 3.63
C GLN A 170 18.63 26.81 2.70
N GLU A 171 18.79 27.29 1.47
CA GLU A 171 17.74 27.29 0.45
C GLU A 171 17.32 25.86 0.05
N ALA A 172 18.28 24.93 -0.01
CA ALA A 172 18.00 23.53 -0.26
C ALA A 172 17.25 22.86 0.90
N LYS A 173 17.40 23.36 2.14
CA LYS A 173 16.75 22.85 3.36
C LYS A 173 15.44 23.59 3.70
N ALA A 174 15.21 24.79 3.17
CA ALA A 174 14.03 25.59 3.48
C ALA A 174 12.76 24.93 2.93
N PRO A 175 11.66 24.84 3.72
CA PRO A 175 10.38 24.43 3.19
C PRO A 175 9.90 25.50 2.21
N LYS A 176 9.78 25.14 0.94
CA LYS A 176 9.31 26.07 -0.11
C LYS A 176 7.90 26.53 0.22
N SER A 177 7.77 27.79 0.66
CA SER A 177 6.49 28.48 0.82
C SER A 177 5.84 28.68 -0.55
N LYS A 178 4.53 28.43 -0.59
CA LYS A 178 3.68 28.65 -1.76
C LYS A 178 3.58 30.15 -2.09
N GLU A 179 4.05 30.58 -3.24
CA GLU A 179 3.50 31.73 -3.94
C GLU A 179 3.49 31.52 -5.47
N LYS A 180 2.26 31.53 -5.96
CA LYS A 180 1.67 31.92 -7.25
C LYS A 180 2.40 31.72 -8.59
N GLU A 181 1.77 30.79 -9.30
CA GLU A 181 1.45 30.72 -10.73
C GLU A 181 1.89 31.85 -11.68
N ALA A 182 2.64 31.43 -12.72
CA ALA A 182 2.31 31.75 -14.10
C ALA A 182 2.87 30.63 -15.01
N ALA A 183 2.03 30.21 -15.94
CA ALA A 183 2.23 29.07 -16.81
C ALA A 183 3.48 29.17 -17.70
N CYS A 184 4.25 28.09 -17.78
CA CYS A 184 4.74 27.48 -19.02
C CYS A 184 5.35 26.10 -18.71
N CYS A 185 5.06 25.15 -19.57
CA CYS A 185 5.53 23.77 -19.59
C CYS A 185 7.04 23.66 -19.36
N ASP A 186 7.47 22.80 -18.35
CA ASP A 186 8.42 21.73 -18.57
C ASP A 186 8.84 21.05 -17.26
N THR A 187 8.75 19.72 -17.28
CA THR A 187 9.45 18.71 -16.45
C THR A 187 9.64 19.01 -14.97
N LEU A 188 8.54 19.00 -14.24
CA LEU A 188 8.53 18.87 -12.78
C LEU A 188 9.02 17.47 -12.39
N SER A 189 10.12 17.38 -11.65
CA SER A 189 10.41 16.17 -10.86
C SER A 189 9.17 15.83 -10.04
N PRO A 190 8.60 14.61 -10.12
CA PRO A 190 7.37 14.31 -9.44
C PRO A 190 7.55 14.51 -7.93
N ALA A 191 6.80 15.42 -7.36
CA ALA A 191 6.75 15.61 -5.91
C ALA A 191 6.32 14.29 -5.27
N PHE A 192 6.98 13.89 -4.16
CA PHE A 192 6.57 12.71 -3.42
C PHE A 192 5.14 12.89 -2.93
N LEU A 193 4.27 11.96 -3.33
CA LEU A 193 2.91 11.90 -2.80
C LEU A 193 2.91 11.15 -1.46
N SER A 194 2.15 11.63 -0.49
CA SER A 194 1.81 10.79 0.67
C SER A 194 0.95 9.61 0.23
N VAL A 195 0.88 8.56 1.05
CA VAL A 195 -0.01 7.41 0.79
C VAL A 195 -1.45 7.86 0.57
N ALA A 196 -1.95 8.77 1.41
CA ALA A 196 -3.31 9.31 1.29
C ALA A 196 -3.55 10.07 -0.02
N GLN A 197 -2.60 10.94 -0.43
CA GLN A 197 -2.70 11.65 -1.71
C GLN A 197 -2.66 10.72 -2.92
N GLY A 198 -1.82 9.65 -2.87
CA GLY A 198 -1.79 8.63 -3.92
C GLY A 198 -3.11 7.88 -4.01
N GLN A 199 -3.68 7.47 -2.88
CA GLN A 199 -5.00 6.82 -2.82
C GLN A 199 -6.12 7.72 -3.37
N GLU A 200 -6.17 8.98 -2.93
CA GLU A 200 -7.19 9.94 -3.39
C GLU A 200 -7.13 10.15 -4.91
N LYS A 201 -5.92 10.33 -5.46
CA LYS A 201 -5.73 10.49 -6.91
C LYS A 201 -6.21 9.25 -7.68
N ILE A 202 -5.81 8.04 -7.26
CA ILE A 202 -6.23 6.79 -7.91
C ILE A 202 -7.75 6.66 -7.85
N LEU A 203 -8.34 6.85 -6.66
CA LEU A 203 -9.78 6.74 -6.49
C LEU A 203 -10.56 7.80 -7.28
N SER A 204 -10.00 8.98 -7.54
CA SER A 204 -10.65 9.99 -8.39
C SER A 204 -10.68 9.63 -9.87
N LEU A 205 -9.75 8.77 -10.33
CA LEU A 205 -9.59 8.41 -11.74
C LEU A 205 -10.26 7.09 -12.13
N VAL A 206 -10.67 6.25 -11.14
CA VAL A 206 -11.35 4.98 -11.42
C VAL A 206 -12.86 5.12 -11.23
N ASN A 207 -13.63 4.47 -12.08
CA ASN A 207 -15.09 4.45 -12.06
C ASN A 207 -15.61 3.03 -11.85
N THR A 208 -16.82 2.91 -11.31
CA THR A 208 -17.54 1.65 -11.20
C THR A 208 -17.87 1.10 -12.59
N VAL A 209 -17.71 -0.20 -12.81
CA VAL A 209 -18.16 -0.89 -14.02
C VAL A 209 -19.68 -0.84 -14.09
N ALA A 210 -20.20 -0.40 -15.23
CA ALA A 210 -21.64 -0.18 -15.39
C ALA A 210 -22.44 -1.47 -15.65
N GLU A 211 -21.79 -2.52 -16.17
CA GLU A 211 -22.49 -3.75 -16.55
C GLU A 211 -22.83 -4.60 -15.32
N THR A 212 -24.05 -5.11 -15.35
CA THR A 212 -24.59 -5.97 -14.30
C THR A 212 -25.04 -7.31 -14.87
N GLU A 213 -25.22 -8.30 -14.02
CA GLU A 213 -25.68 -9.63 -14.39
C GLU A 213 -26.53 -10.27 -13.30
N ALA A 214 -27.50 -11.09 -13.69
CA ALA A 214 -28.22 -11.94 -12.75
C ALA A 214 -27.31 -13.08 -12.30
N CYS A 215 -27.10 -13.18 -10.98
CA CYS A 215 -26.25 -14.19 -10.37
C CYS A 215 -27.08 -15.07 -9.43
N LYS A 216 -27.02 -16.39 -9.62
CA LYS A 216 -27.64 -17.33 -8.69
C LYS A 216 -27.05 -17.17 -7.31
N ILE A 217 -27.86 -17.26 -6.27
CA ILE A 217 -27.43 -17.03 -4.88
C ILE A 217 -26.28 -17.97 -4.48
N GLU A 218 -26.30 -19.21 -4.93
CA GLU A 218 -25.23 -20.19 -4.69
C GLU A 218 -23.83 -19.76 -5.20
N ASN A 219 -23.78 -18.84 -6.19
CA ASN A 219 -22.57 -18.28 -6.81
C ASN A 219 -22.32 -16.81 -6.41
N ALA A 220 -23.14 -16.26 -5.50
CA ALA A 220 -23.14 -14.83 -5.20
C ALA A 220 -22.11 -14.40 -4.15
N TYR A 221 -21.42 -15.35 -3.49
CA TYR A 221 -20.40 -15.01 -2.49
C TYR A 221 -19.32 -14.09 -3.05
N GLY A 222 -19.06 -12.99 -2.35
CA GLY A 222 -18.05 -12.00 -2.77
C GLY A 222 -18.49 -11.05 -3.89
N ARG A 223 -19.69 -11.24 -4.46
CA ARG A 223 -20.25 -10.34 -5.48
C ARG A 223 -20.80 -9.07 -4.81
N VAL A 224 -20.97 -8.03 -5.59
CA VAL A 224 -21.50 -6.74 -5.12
C VAL A 224 -22.87 -6.48 -5.75
N LEU A 225 -23.88 -6.20 -4.93
CA LEU A 225 -25.23 -5.89 -5.41
C LEU A 225 -25.24 -4.64 -6.27
N ALA A 226 -25.89 -4.74 -7.44
CA ALA A 226 -26.13 -3.61 -8.33
C ALA A 226 -27.40 -2.83 -7.98
N ASP A 227 -28.38 -3.52 -7.37
CA ASP A 227 -29.68 -2.95 -7.00
C ASP A 227 -29.93 -3.04 -5.49
N HIS A 228 -30.89 -2.24 -5.03
CA HIS A 228 -31.45 -2.38 -3.70
C HIS A 228 -32.28 -3.68 -3.61
N VAL A 229 -32.22 -4.34 -2.46
CA VAL A 229 -33.05 -5.51 -2.15
C VAL A 229 -34.11 -5.08 -1.16
N VAL A 230 -35.36 -5.17 -1.59
CA VAL A 230 -36.54 -4.87 -0.77
C VAL A 230 -37.25 -6.19 -0.45
N SER A 231 -37.70 -6.37 0.77
CA SER A 231 -38.37 -7.61 1.18
C SER A 231 -39.73 -7.75 0.51
N PRO A 232 -39.96 -8.80 -0.30
CA PRO A 232 -41.26 -9.09 -0.90
C PRO A 232 -42.20 -9.85 0.05
N VAL A 233 -41.70 -10.29 1.20
CA VAL A 233 -42.40 -11.11 2.18
C VAL A 233 -42.12 -10.63 3.59
N ASN A 234 -42.94 -11.02 4.56
CA ASN A 234 -42.57 -10.89 5.97
C ASN A 234 -41.53 -11.96 6.36
N VAL A 235 -40.66 -11.65 7.32
CA VAL A 235 -39.77 -12.62 7.99
C VAL A 235 -39.96 -12.50 9.49
N PRO A 236 -40.46 -13.54 10.18
CA PRO A 236 -41.06 -14.75 9.62
C PRO A 236 -42.33 -14.45 8.79
N GLN A 237 -42.67 -15.34 7.86
CA GLN A 237 -43.77 -15.11 6.90
C GLN A 237 -45.15 -15.10 7.58
N TYR A 238 -45.27 -15.80 8.68
CA TYR A 238 -46.50 -15.90 9.49
C TYR A 238 -46.18 -15.90 10.98
N THR A 239 -47.15 -15.51 11.79
CA THR A 239 -47.04 -15.58 13.25
C THR A 239 -46.88 -17.03 13.67
N ASN A 240 -45.85 -17.36 14.44
CA ASN A 240 -45.46 -18.72 14.76
C ASN A 240 -45.00 -18.87 16.21
N SER A 241 -44.91 -20.12 16.65
CA SER A 241 -44.41 -20.46 17.99
C SER A 241 -42.89 -20.32 18.03
N ALA A 242 -42.37 -19.62 19.04
CA ALA A 242 -40.94 -19.54 19.33
C ALA A 242 -40.41 -20.77 20.08
N MET A 243 -41.28 -21.59 20.64
CA MET A 243 -40.96 -22.73 21.50
C MET A 243 -41.87 -23.93 21.22
N ASP A 244 -41.42 -25.12 21.57
CA ASP A 244 -42.27 -26.28 21.64
C ASP A 244 -43.19 -26.17 22.87
N GLY A 245 -44.48 -26.37 22.69
CA GLY A 245 -45.43 -26.17 23.80
C GLY A 245 -46.88 -26.29 23.41
N TYR A 246 -47.71 -25.47 24.02
CA TYR A 246 -49.15 -25.43 23.82
C TYR A 246 -49.60 -24.02 23.53
N ALA A 247 -50.19 -23.79 22.38
CA ALA A 247 -50.80 -22.53 22.01
C ALA A 247 -52.19 -22.46 22.65
N ILE A 248 -52.46 -21.36 23.34
CA ILE A 248 -53.73 -21.02 24.00
C ILE A 248 -54.10 -19.59 23.62
N ARG A 249 -55.32 -19.22 24.00
CA ARG A 249 -55.78 -17.84 23.89
C ARG A 249 -55.21 -16.99 25.03
N GLY A 250 -54.71 -15.81 24.71
CA GLY A 250 -54.14 -14.87 25.69
C GLY A 250 -55.20 -14.23 26.62
N ASP A 251 -56.46 -14.28 26.25
CA ASP A 251 -57.59 -13.85 27.09
C ASP A 251 -58.13 -14.97 27.98
N ASP A 252 -57.55 -16.17 27.97
CA ASP A 252 -57.99 -17.36 28.73
C ASP A 252 -56.83 -18.00 29.54
N ILE A 253 -55.86 -17.21 29.97
CA ILE A 253 -54.62 -17.69 30.63
C ILE A 253 -54.79 -18.11 32.10
N GLU A 254 -55.93 -17.79 32.75
CA GLU A 254 -56.18 -18.07 34.18
C GLU A 254 -56.88 -19.43 34.43
N ARG A 255 -56.98 -20.25 33.39
CA ARG A 255 -57.66 -21.53 33.47
C ARG A 255 -56.74 -22.62 34.00
N ASP A 256 -57.26 -23.54 34.83
CA ASP A 256 -56.46 -24.64 35.39
C ASP A 256 -56.08 -25.73 34.37
N ASN A 257 -56.99 -25.97 33.38
CA ASN A 257 -56.74 -27.01 32.36
C ASN A 257 -57.38 -26.63 31.01
N TYR A 258 -56.79 -27.20 29.95
CA TYR A 258 -57.23 -26.98 28.57
C TYR A 258 -57.35 -28.32 27.84
N GLN A 259 -58.30 -28.40 26.91
CA GLN A 259 -58.47 -29.54 26.03
C GLN A 259 -57.53 -29.41 24.85
N VAL A 260 -56.62 -30.35 24.65
CA VAL A 260 -55.73 -30.42 23.50
C VAL A 260 -56.54 -30.93 22.30
N VAL A 261 -56.80 -30.05 21.34
CA VAL A 261 -57.65 -30.37 20.19
C VAL A 261 -56.88 -30.99 19.03
N THR A 262 -55.60 -30.67 18.91
CA THR A 262 -54.71 -31.23 17.88
C THR A 262 -53.25 -30.96 18.21
N GLU A 263 -52.35 -31.55 17.41
CA GLU A 263 -50.92 -31.27 17.38
C GLU A 263 -50.54 -30.67 16.03
N VAL A 264 -49.80 -29.54 16.03
CA VAL A 264 -49.35 -28.84 14.83
C VAL A 264 -47.84 -28.87 14.76
N MET A 265 -47.33 -29.48 13.72
CA MET A 265 -45.90 -29.54 13.37
C MET A 265 -45.52 -28.35 12.49
N ALA A 266 -44.22 -28.00 12.46
CA ALA A 266 -43.72 -27.01 11.52
C ALA A 266 -44.11 -27.39 10.07
N GLY A 267 -44.57 -26.39 9.30
CA GLY A 267 -45.09 -26.59 7.93
C GLY A 267 -46.54 -27.04 7.83
N HIS A 268 -47.24 -27.24 8.95
CA HIS A 268 -48.67 -27.52 9.00
C HIS A 268 -49.39 -26.42 9.78
N ALA A 269 -50.66 -26.19 9.49
CA ALA A 269 -51.46 -25.18 10.17
C ALA A 269 -52.76 -25.82 10.76
N TYR A 270 -53.26 -25.21 11.83
CA TYR A 270 -54.61 -25.47 12.32
C TYR A 270 -55.53 -24.31 11.90
N ASP A 271 -56.39 -24.57 10.92
CA ASP A 271 -57.18 -23.54 10.24
C ASP A 271 -58.46 -23.14 10.98
N GLN A 272 -58.76 -23.77 12.13
CA GLN A 272 -59.93 -23.42 12.94
C GLN A 272 -59.54 -22.40 14.02
N PRO A 273 -60.46 -21.48 14.38
CA PRO A 273 -60.28 -20.63 15.53
C PRO A 273 -60.15 -21.46 16.82
N LEU A 274 -59.20 -21.09 17.67
CA LEU A 274 -59.07 -21.70 19.00
C LEU A 274 -60.12 -21.12 19.92
N GLU A 275 -60.95 -22.02 20.52
CA GLU A 275 -62.02 -21.63 21.44
C GLU A 275 -61.50 -21.54 22.90
N VAL A 276 -62.28 -20.89 23.77
CA VAL A 276 -61.97 -20.80 25.20
C VAL A 276 -61.92 -22.20 25.82
N GLY A 277 -60.80 -22.48 26.55
CA GLY A 277 -60.56 -23.79 27.18
C GLY A 277 -59.91 -24.80 26.25
N GLN A 278 -59.54 -24.41 25.03
CA GLN A 278 -58.77 -25.27 24.11
C GLN A 278 -57.31 -24.91 24.07
N ALA A 279 -56.49 -25.90 23.78
CA ALA A 279 -55.06 -25.74 23.48
C ALA A 279 -54.69 -26.55 22.23
N VAL A 280 -53.76 -26.04 21.48
CA VAL A 280 -53.10 -26.74 20.38
C VAL A 280 -51.67 -27.06 20.80
N LYS A 281 -51.28 -28.34 20.79
CA LYS A 281 -49.89 -28.71 20.95
C LYS A 281 -49.11 -28.29 19.72
N ILE A 282 -48.11 -27.44 19.91
CA ILE A 282 -47.40 -26.74 18.81
C ILE A 282 -45.90 -26.90 18.93
N MET A 283 -45.22 -27.06 17.79
CA MET A 283 -43.76 -27.11 17.70
C MET A 283 -43.20 -25.75 17.28
N THR A 284 -41.95 -25.51 17.63
CA THR A 284 -41.19 -24.32 17.24
C THR A 284 -41.27 -24.09 15.73
N GLY A 285 -41.59 -22.88 15.32
CA GLY A 285 -41.75 -22.48 13.93
C GLY A 285 -43.10 -22.84 13.29
N ALA A 286 -43.97 -23.61 13.98
CA ALA A 286 -45.32 -23.86 13.48
C ALA A 286 -46.20 -22.62 13.62
N PRO A 287 -47.08 -22.34 12.64
CA PRO A 287 -48.03 -21.23 12.73
C PRO A 287 -48.97 -21.38 13.92
N THR A 288 -49.13 -20.28 14.68
CA THR A 288 -50.13 -20.27 15.76
C THR A 288 -51.55 -20.30 15.18
N PRO A 289 -52.47 -21.02 15.83
CA PRO A 289 -53.88 -21.04 15.39
C PRO A 289 -54.50 -19.66 15.51
N ILE A 290 -55.59 -19.44 14.78
CA ILE A 290 -56.40 -18.22 14.91
C ILE A 290 -56.86 -18.10 16.38
N ASN A 291 -56.67 -16.94 17.00
CA ASN A 291 -56.88 -16.64 18.43
C ASN A 291 -55.90 -17.36 19.40
N GLY A 292 -54.95 -18.15 18.92
CA GLY A 292 -53.92 -18.80 19.74
C GLY A 292 -52.66 -17.94 19.77
N ASP A 293 -52.69 -16.85 20.54
CA ASP A 293 -51.64 -15.80 20.55
C ASP A 293 -50.64 -15.95 21.72
N THR A 294 -50.72 -17.03 22.50
CA THR A 294 -49.88 -17.29 23.67
C THR A 294 -49.44 -18.73 23.69
N VAL A 295 -48.13 -18.98 23.82
CA VAL A 295 -47.58 -20.33 23.88
C VAL A 295 -46.95 -20.57 25.24
N VAL A 296 -47.39 -21.65 25.91
CA VAL A 296 -46.78 -22.15 27.14
C VAL A 296 -45.83 -23.27 26.81
N MET A 297 -44.58 -23.16 27.28
CA MET A 297 -43.54 -24.12 26.99
C MET A 297 -43.87 -25.53 27.49
N ARG A 298 -43.49 -26.54 26.75
CA ARG A 298 -43.71 -27.96 27.08
C ARG A 298 -43.19 -28.33 28.47
N GLU A 299 -42.08 -27.75 28.90
CA GLU A 299 -41.46 -28.00 30.21
C GLU A 299 -42.30 -27.49 31.38
N GLN A 300 -43.23 -26.58 31.12
CA GLN A 300 -44.17 -26.01 32.10
C GLN A 300 -45.54 -26.66 32.07
N ALA A 301 -45.69 -27.69 31.26
CA ALA A 301 -46.98 -28.35 31.01
C ALA A 301 -46.98 -29.81 31.44
N THR A 302 -48.10 -30.29 31.91
CA THR A 302 -48.34 -31.73 32.13
C THR A 302 -49.59 -32.12 31.35
N GLN A 303 -49.47 -33.05 30.41
CA GLN A 303 -50.59 -33.57 29.62
C GLN A 303 -51.03 -34.94 30.11
N HIS A 304 -52.32 -35.12 30.33
CA HIS A 304 -52.98 -36.38 30.65
C HIS A 304 -54.10 -36.65 29.63
N GLY A 305 -53.87 -37.57 28.72
CA GLY A 305 -54.78 -37.81 27.59
C GLY A 305 -54.94 -36.55 26.74
N ASP A 306 -56.16 -36.09 26.54
CA ASP A 306 -56.46 -34.89 25.77
C ASP A 306 -56.52 -33.61 26.63
N THR A 307 -56.06 -33.65 27.89
CA THR A 307 -56.09 -32.48 28.78
C THR A 307 -54.68 -32.08 29.17
N VAL A 308 -54.35 -30.78 29.09
CA VAL A 308 -53.10 -30.19 29.54
C VAL A 308 -53.30 -29.22 30.68
N THR A 309 -52.39 -29.25 31.68
CA THR A 309 -52.35 -28.31 32.80
C THR A 309 -50.98 -27.63 32.81
N PHE A 310 -50.91 -26.37 33.24
CA PHE A 310 -49.67 -25.60 33.30
C PHE A 310 -49.23 -25.44 34.75
N ASN A 311 -48.22 -26.18 35.15
CA ASN A 311 -47.71 -26.38 36.50
C ASN A 311 -47.22 -25.08 37.19
N GLY A 312 -48.10 -24.23 37.68
CA GLY A 312 -47.72 -22.99 38.38
C GLY A 312 -46.97 -21.97 37.53
N ALA A 313 -47.06 -22.10 36.21
CA ALA A 313 -46.42 -21.16 35.28
C ALA A 313 -47.12 -19.80 35.37
N SER A 314 -46.36 -18.73 35.55
CA SER A 314 -46.84 -17.36 35.34
C SER A 314 -46.93 -17.12 33.84
N ILE A 315 -48.14 -17.27 33.28
CA ILE A 315 -48.40 -17.08 31.85
C ILE A 315 -48.62 -15.60 31.57
N LYS A 316 -48.00 -15.08 30.53
CA LYS A 316 -48.24 -13.72 30.02
C LYS A 316 -48.80 -13.81 28.60
N THR A 317 -49.85 -13.06 28.35
CA THR A 317 -50.41 -12.94 27.00
C THR A 317 -49.35 -12.54 25.99
N GLY A 318 -49.28 -13.22 24.86
CA GLY A 318 -48.31 -12.99 23.78
C GLY A 318 -46.95 -13.64 24.00
N GLN A 319 -46.72 -14.34 25.14
CA GLN A 319 -45.39 -14.96 25.35
C GLN A 319 -45.11 -16.08 24.35
N ASN A 320 -43.81 -16.24 23.98
CA ASN A 320 -43.30 -17.28 23.11
C ASN A 320 -43.95 -17.36 21.71
N VAL A 321 -44.48 -16.23 21.23
CA VAL A 321 -45.03 -16.08 19.88
C VAL A 321 -44.22 -15.05 19.12
N ARG A 322 -43.74 -15.41 17.93
CA ARG A 322 -43.07 -14.49 16.98
C ARG A 322 -44.14 -13.97 16.02
N GLN A 323 -44.18 -12.65 15.88
CA GLN A 323 -45.14 -12.02 14.97
C GLN A 323 -44.64 -12.08 13.52
N ALA A 324 -45.57 -12.20 12.57
CA ALA A 324 -45.21 -12.06 11.15
C ALA A 324 -44.51 -10.72 10.91
N GLY A 325 -43.35 -10.76 10.29
CA GLY A 325 -42.59 -9.55 9.96
C GLY A 325 -41.84 -8.90 11.11
N GLU A 326 -41.68 -9.56 12.29
CA GLU A 326 -40.97 -8.97 13.42
C GLU A 326 -39.50 -8.74 13.15
N ASP A 327 -38.84 -9.55 12.26
CA ASP A 327 -37.48 -9.36 11.80
C ASP A 327 -37.44 -8.43 10.58
N LEU A 328 -38.22 -8.77 9.55
CA LEU A 328 -38.36 -7.96 8.34
C LEU A 328 -39.83 -7.90 7.91
N ALA A 329 -40.37 -6.68 7.87
CA ALA A 329 -41.70 -6.48 7.30
C ALA A 329 -41.62 -6.43 5.77
N ILE A 330 -42.71 -6.86 5.10
CA ILE A 330 -42.87 -6.68 3.65
C ILE A 330 -42.68 -5.20 3.27
N GLY A 331 -41.87 -4.92 2.24
CA GLY A 331 -41.54 -3.56 1.79
C GLY A 331 -40.35 -2.91 2.51
N SER A 332 -39.76 -3.58 3.51
CA SER A 332 -38.54 -3.06 4.17
C SER A 332 -37.33 -3.13 3.24
N ASP A 333 -36.49 -2.09 3.29
CA ASP A 333 -35.17 -2.11 2.68
C ASP A 333 -34.26 -3.09 3.44
N VAL A 334 -33.72 -4.08 2.73
CA VAL A 334 -32.86 -5.13 3.30
C VAL A 334 -31.39 -4.85 3.03
N PHE A 335 -31.05 -4.59 1.77
CA PHE A 335 -29.69 -4.23 1.33
C PHE A 335 -29.72 -3.10 0.31
N THR A 336 -28.71 -2.24 0.38
CA THR A 336 -28.50 -1.19 -0.61
C THR A 336 -27.61 -1.68 -1.76
N ALA A 337 -27.73 -1.08 -2.93
CA ALA A 337 -26.76 -1.22 -4.00
C ALA A 337 -25.34 -0.91 -3.47
N GLY A 338 -24.35 -1.67 -3.92
CA GLY A 338 -22.96 -1.56 -3.43
C GLY A 338 -22.65 -2.43 -2.21
N THR A 339 -23.62 -3.18 -1.68
CA THR A 339 -23.36 -4.17 -0.61
C THR A 339 -22.64 -5.38 -1.18
N ARG A 340 -21.48 -5.75 -0.57
CA ARG A 340 -20.77 -7.01 -0.89
C ARG A 340 -21.41 -8.17 -0.17
N LEU A 341 -21.77 -9.21 -0.91
CA LEU A 341 -22.44 -10.40 -0.40
C LEU A 341 -21.44 -11.34 0.29
N ALA A 342 -21.61 -11.53 1.59
CA ALA A 342 -20.99 -12.60 2.37
C ALA A 342 -22.06 -13.62 2.79
N SER A 343 -21.70 -14.59 3.62
CA SER A 343 -22.61 -15.67 4.01
C SER A 343 -23.93 -15.19 4.65
N PRO A 344 -23.95 -14.19 5.56
CA PRO A 344 -25.21 -13.69 6.13
C PRO A 344 -26.11 -13.03 5.07
N GLU A 345 -25.55 -12.24 4.15
CA GLU A 345 -26.31 -11.55 3.12
C GLU A 345 -26.94 -12.55 2.14
N MET A 346 -26.19 -13.60 1.75
CA MET A 346 -26.73 -14.68 0.92
C MET A 346 -27.89 -15.40 1.61
N GLY A 347 -27.72 -15.73 2.90
CA GLY A 347 -28.77 -16.38 3.70
C GLY A 347 -30.02 -15.50 3.80
N MET A 348 -29.85 -14.20 4.00
CA MET A 348 -30.93 -13.25 4.08
C MET A 348 -31.71 -13.16 2.75
N ILE A 349 -31.00 -12.99 1.61
CA ILE A 349 -31.62 -12.93 0.27
C ILE A 349 -32.38 -14.23 -0.01
N ALA A 350 -31.83 -15.38 0.33
CA ALA A 350 -32.49 -16.67 0.17
C ALA A 350 -33.74 -16.79 1.05
N SER A 351 -33.73 -16.26 2.29
CA SER A 351 -34.91 -16.29 3.20
C SER A 351 -36.06 -15.44 2.69
N LEU A 352 -35.77 -14.45 1.82
CA LEU A 352 -36.78 -13.64 1.13
C LEU A 352 -37.38 -14.32 -0.09
N GLY A 353 -36.90 -15.51 -0.46
CA GLY A 353 -37.35 -16.29 -1.61
C GLY A 353 -36.66 -15.96 -2.92
N PHE A 354 -35.63 -15.13 -2.92
CA PHE A 354 -34.86 -14.85 -4.13
C PHE A 354 -33.88 -16.00 -4.47
N GLY A 355 -33.98 -16.54 -5.66
CA GLY A 355 -33.01 -17.52 -6.19
C GLY A 355 -31.81 -16.89 -6.88
N GLU A 356 -31.92 -15.61 -7.23
CA GLU A 356 -30.92 -14.82 -7.96
C GLU A 356 -30.88 -13.40 -7.39
N ALA A 357 -29.71 -12.74 -7.56
CA ALA A 357 -29.53 -11.33 -7.27
C ALA A 357 -28.88 -10.62 -8.46
N ASN A 358 -29.25 -9.37 -8.73
CA ASN A 358 -28.58 -8.55 -9.70
C ASN A 358 -27.29 -7.98 -9.08
N VAL A 359 -26.15 -8.27 -9.70
CA VAL A 359 -24.82 -7.91 -9.18
C VAL A 359 -24.00 -7.24 -10.28
N PHE A 360 -23.05 -6.41 -9.90
CA PHE A 360 -22.03 -5.95 -10.85
C PHE A 360 -21.26 -7.15 -11.37
N ARG A 361 -20.96 -7.19 -12.71
CA ARG A 361 -20.15 -8.28 -13.27
C ARG A 361 -18.74 -8.30 -12.66
N LYS A 362 -18.07 -9.42 -12.75
CA LYS A 362 -16.67 -9.51 -12.32
C LYS A 362 -15.79 -8.58 -13.16
N LEU A 363 -14.84 -7.92 -12.49
CA LEU A 363 -13.78 -7.17 -13.17
C LEU A 363 -12.83 -8.15 -13.84
N LYS A 364 -12.47 -7.87 -15.10
CA LYS A 364 -11.42 -8.56 -15.84
C LYS A 364 -10.11 -7.81 -15.62
N VAL A 365 -9.11 -8.49 -15.08
CA VAL A 365 -7.80 -7.90 -14.79
C VAL A 365 -6.72 -8.63 -15.56
N ALA A 366 -6.06 -7.95 -16.49
CA ALA A 366 -4.89 -8.46 -17.18
C ALA A 366 -3.66 -8.32 -16.30
N VAL A 367 -2.88 -9.40 -16.14
CA VAL A 367 -1.67 -9.43 -15.31
C VAL A 367 -0.51 -9.98 -16.10
N PHE A 368 0.65 -9.31 -16.03
CA PHE A 368 1.90 -9.81 -16.57
C PHE A 368 3.11 -9.34 -15.74
N SER A 369 4.20 -10.09 -15.84
CA SER A 369 5.51 -9.72 -15.29
C SER A 369 6.43 -9.28 -16.42
N THR A 370 7.42 -8.44 -16.08
CA THR A 370 8.46 -7.98 -17.01
C THR A 370 9.83 -8.09 -16.37
N GLY A 371 10.86 -8.21 -17.18
CA GLY A 371 12.26 -8.30 -16.78
C GLY A 371 12.93 -9.53 -17.39
N ASP A 372 14.06 -9.33 -18.07
CA ASP A 372 14.85 -10.41 -18.69
C ASP A 372 15.38 -11.42 -17.68
N GLU A 373 15.49 -11.00 -16.40
CA GLU A 373 15.89 -11.87 -15.30
C GLU A 373 14.75 -12.79 -14.83
N VAL A 374 13.49 -12.53 -15.21
CA VAL A 374 12.31 -13.26 -14.72
C VAL A 374 12.04 -14.48 -15.58
N GLN A 375 11.87 -15.64 -14.96
CA GLN A 375 11.50 -16.88 -15.65
C GLN A 375 10.29 -17.59 -15.02
N ALA A 376 9.60 -18.38 -15.82
CA ALA A 376 8.43 -19.12 -15.37
C ALA A 376 8.81 -20.20 -14.34
N PRO A 377 8.04 -20.37 -13.25
CA PRO A 377 8.19 -21.51 -12.35
C PRO A 377 7.99 -22.85 -13.09
N GLY A 378 8.73 -23.88 -12.66
CA GLY A 378 8.69 -25.19 -13.29
C GLY A 378 9.62 -25.38 -14.48
N THR A 379 10.39 -24.35 -14.87
CA THR A 379 11.47 -24.43 -15.85
C THR A 379 12.83 -24.58 -15.17
N ASP A 380 13.82 -25.12 -15.88
CA ASP A 380 15.18 -25.18 -15.35
C ASP A 380 15.73 -23.78 -15.11
N GLN A 381 16.36 -23.56 -13.95
CA GLN A 381 16.88 -22.26 -13.57
C GLN A 381 18.04 -21.85 -14.49
N LYS A 382 17.87 -20.73 -15.16
CA LYS A 382 18.92 -20.10 -15.96
C LYS A 382 19.90 -19.35 -15.05
N ALA A 383 21.13 -19.17 -15.51
CA ALA A 383 22.09 -18.32 -14.81
C ALA A 383 21.58 -16.87 -14.73
N ASN A 384 21.74 -16.24 -13.58
CA ASN A 384 21.33 -14.86 -13.30
C ASN A 384 19.82 -14.58 -13.43
N SER A 385 18.95 -15.61 -13.36
CA SER A 385 17.51 -15.45 -13.40
C SER A 385 16.85 -15.76 -12.05
N ILE A 386 15.64 -15.24 -11.88
CA ILE A 386 14.75 -15.49 -10.73
C ILE A 386 13.41 -16.05 -11.22
N TYR A 387 12.77 -16.88 -10.42
CA TYR A 387 11.42 -17.32 -10.73
C TYR A 387 10.40 -16.22 -10.44
N ASP A 388 9.42 -16.07 -11.34
CA ASP A 388 8.31 -15.15 -11.20
C ASP A 388 7.44 -15.53 -9.98
N SER A 389 7.56 -14.77 -8.93
CA SER A 389 6.71 -14.91 -7.74
C SER A 389 5.63 -13.82 -7.67
N ASN A 390 5.86 -12.68 -8.30
CA ASN A 390 5.01 -11.52 -8.18
C ASN A 390 3.68 -11.71 -8.88
N ARG A 391 3.67 -12.24 -10.10
CA ARG A 391 2.47 -12.50 -10.87
C ARG A 391 1.53 -13.45 -10.13
N PHE A 392 2.06 -14.54 -9.57
CA PHE A 392 1.27 -15.49 -8.77
C PHE A 392 0.72 -14.86 -7.47
N THR A 393 1.50 -13.99 -6.84
CA THR A 393 1.04 -13.24 -5.66
C THR A 393 -0.11 -12.29 -6.02
N ILE A 394 0.02 -11.55 -7.13
CA ILE A 394 -1.03 -10.64 -7.62
C ILE A 394 -2.28 -11.46 -7.97
N MET A 395 -2.15 -12.56 -8.70
CA MET A 395 -3.27 -13.44 -9.07
C MET A 395 -4.02 -13.94 -7.83
N GLY A 396 -3.32 -14.40 -6.79
CA GLY A 396 -3.95 -14.83 -5.54
C GLY A 396 -4.75 -13.70 -4.85
N MET A 397 -4.21 -12.48 -4.84
CA MET A 397 -4.92 -11.32 -4.27
C MET A 397 -6.13 -10.89 -5.12
N LEU A 398 -6.05 -10.99 -6.45
CA LEU A 398 -7.16 -10.71 -7.37
C LEU A 398 -8.28 -11.76 -7.25
N GLU A 399 -7.93 -13.04 -7.12
CA GLU A 399 -8.89 -14.12 -6.88
C GLU A 399 -9.64 -13.91 -5.57
N LYS A 400 -8.95 -13.49 -4.51
CA LYS A 400 -9.56 -13.12 -3.23
C LYS A 400 -10.57 -11.98 -3.35
N LEU A 401 -10.35 -11.04 -4.27
CA LEU A 401 -11.27 -9.95 -4.58
C LEU A 401 -12.40 -10.37 -5.54
N GLY A 402 -12.39 -11.61 -6.04
CA GLY A 402 -13.40 -12.12 -6.96
C GLY A 402 -13.26 -11.60 -8.38
N CYS A 403 -12.07 -11.16 -8.80
CA CYS A 403 -11.80 -10.75 -10.17
C CYS A 403 -11.67 -11.94 -11.13
N GLU A 404 -11.97 -11.71 -12.42
CA GLU A 404 -11.59 -12.59 -13.51
C GLU A 404 -10.16 -12.22 -13.96
N ILE A 405 -9.25 -13.20 -13.95
CA ILE A 405 -7.83 -12.96 -14.21
C ILE A 405 -7.50 -13.37 -15.65
N LEU A 406 -6.93 -12.44 -16.40
CA LEU A 406 -6.37 -12.68 -17.73
C LEU A 406 -4.84 -12.71 -17.58
N ASP A 407 -4.26 -13.92 -17.57
CA ASP A 407 -2.82 -14.12 -17.39
C ASP A 407 -2.08 -14.00 -18.72
N PHE A 408 -1.30 -12.93 -18.88
CA PHE A 408 -0.47 -12.65 -20.04
C PHE A 408 0.97 -13.17 -19.91
N GLY A 409 1.32 -13.80 -18.79
CA GLY A 409 2.62 -14.42 -18.58
C GLY A 409 3.75 -13.42 -18.30
N ILE A 410 4.92 -13.74 -18.83
CA ILE A 410 6.13 -12.91 -18.72
C ILE A 410 6.39 -12.29 -20.08
N LEU A 411 6.49 -10.97 -20.12
CA LEU A 411 6.83 -10.22 -21.34
C LEU A 411 8.33 -9.96 -21.39
N GLU A 412 8.92 -10.16 -22.55
CA GLU A 412 10.31 -9.82 -22.82
C GLU A 412 10.50 -8.30 -22.85
N ASP A 413 11.68 -7.83 -22.47
CA ASP A 413 12.04 -6.42 -22.50
C ASP A 413 12.30 -5.94 -23.95
N ASN A 414 11.20 -5.89 -24.74
CA ASN A 414 11.16 -5.44 -26.10
C ASN A 414 10.00 -4.44 -26.29
N GLU A 415 10.30 -3.26 -26.80
CA GLU A 415 9.33 -2.16 -26.95
C GLU A 415 8.10 -2.56 -27.78
N GLN A 416 8.31 -3.18 -28.95
CA GLN A 416 7.22 -3.53 -29.87
C GLN A 416 6.30 -4.61 -29.26
N LEU A 417 6.88 -5.66 -28.69
CA LEU A 417 6.12 -6.74 -28.03
C LEU A 417 5.35 -6.21 -26.81
N MET A 418 5.94 -5.24 -26.08
CA MET A 418 5.30 -4.60 -24.94
C MET A 418 4.08 -3.78 -25.39
N ILE A 419 4.19 -2.99 -26.47
CA ILE A 419 3.08 -2.21 -27.02
C ILE A 419 1.94 -3.17 -27.43
N GLU A 420 2.23 -4.20 -28.20
CA GLU A 420 1.23 -5.18 -28.67
C GLU A 420 0.55 -5.90 -27.50
N ALA A 421 1.31 -6.26 -26.46
CA ALA A 421 0.75 -6.90 -25.26
C ALA A 421 -0.15 -5.97 -24.46
N LEU A 422 0.24 -4.69 -24.30
CA LEU A 422 -0.56 -3.69 -23.59
C LEU A 422 -1.83 -3.32 -24.36
N GLU A 423 -1.76 -3.18 -25.68
CA GLU A 423 -2.95 -2.98 -26.53
C GLU A 423 -3.92 -4.16 -26.41
N ASN A 424 -3.41 -5.38 -26.53
CA ASN A 424 -4.21 -6.60 -26.43
C ASN A 424 -4.84 -6.74 -25.02
N ALA A 425 -4.07 -6.46 -23.96
CA ALA A 425 -4.56 -6.50 -22.58
C ALA A 425 -5.67 -5.45 -22.36
N SER A 426 -5.47 -4.21 -22.80
CA SER A 426 -6.45 -3.13 -22.62
C SER A 426 -7.74 -3.35 -23.43
N ALA A 427 -7.67 -4.09 -24.54
CA ALA A 427 -8.86 -4.45 -25.34
C ALA A 427 -9.71 -5.53 -24.66
N GLN A 428 -9.14 -6.40 -23.83
CA GLN A 428 -9.82 -7.54 -23.21
C GLN A 428 -10.16 -7.35 -21.73
N ALA A 429 -9.43 -6.46 -21.04
CA ALA A 429 -9.55 -6.28 -19.59
C ALA A 429 -10.16 -4.92 -19.22
N ASP A 430 -10.67 -4.83 -18.00
CA ASP A 430 -11.09 -3.58 -17.36
C ASP A 430 -9.93 -2.85 -16.70
N VAL A 431 -8.90 -3.61 -16.30
CA VAL A 431 -7.68 -3.12 -15.63
C VAL A 431 -6.47 -3.87 -16.17
N VAL A 432 -5.39 -3.15 -16.41
CA VAL A 432 -4.10 -3.74 -16.80
C VAL A 432 -3.10 -3.56 -15.66
N MET A 433 -2.40 -4.63 -15.31
CA MET A 433 -1.48 -4.64 -14.17
C MET A 433 -0.15 -5.31 -14.52
N THR A 434 0.95 -4.65 -14.16
CA THR A 434 2.30 -5.21 -14.35
C THR A 434 3.06 -5.30 -13.04
N SER A 435 3.98 -6.25 -12.96
CA SER A 435 5.01 -6.32 -11.92
C SER A 435 6.39 -6.22 -12.56
N GLY A 436 7.17 -5.24 -12.11
CA GLY A 436 8.44 -4.85 -12.72
C GLY A 436 8.29 -3.73 -13.73
N GLY A 437 9.40 -3.26 -14.31
CA GLY A 437 9.43 -2.23 -15.36
C GLY A 437 8.94 -0.83 -14.95
N VAL A 438 8.85 -0.52 -13.66
CA VAL A 438 8.41 0.80 -13.16
C VAL A 438 9.54 1.55 -12.44
N SER A 439 10.77 1.13 -12.66
CA SER A 439 11.96 1.80 -12.14
C SER A 439 12.33 2.99 -13.03
N VAL A 440 12.98 4.01 -12.46
CA VAL A 440 13.45 5.22 -13.18
C VAL A 440 14.73 4.96 -13.99
N GLY A 441 14.92 3.76 -14.53
CA GLY A 441 16.11 3.40 -15.35
C GLY A 441 15.95 3.82 -16.83
N ASP A 442 17.07 4.06 -17.51
CA ASP A 442 17.12 4.49 -18.92
C ASP A 442 16.65 3.43 -19.95
N ALA A 443 16.42 2.18 -19.51
CA ALA A 443 15.97 1.06 -20.34
C ALA A 443 14.53 0.60 -20.00
N ASP A 444 13.66 1.53 -19.62
CA ASP A 444 12.29 1.18 -19.23
C ASP A 444 11.36 1.16 -20.47
N TYR A 445 11.37 0.03 -21.20
CA TYR A 445 10.50 -0.18 -22.38
C TYR A 445 9.02 -0.03 -22.06
N ILE A 446 8.61 -0.34 -20.81
CA ILE A 446 7.24 -0.07 -20.35
C ILE A 446 6.95 1.42 -20.46
N LYS A 447 7.82 2.30 -19.98
CA LYS A 447 7.61 3.74 -20.06
C LYS A 447 7.46 4.22 -21.50
N LEU A 448 8.31 3.75 -22.40
CA LEU A 448 8.22 4.09 -23.82
C LEU A 448 6.92 3.61 -24.48
N ALA A 449 6.47 2.41 -24.12
CA ALA A 449 5.20 1.87 -24.60
C ALA A 449 3.99 2.65 -24.03
N LEU A 450 4.04 3.00 -22.75
CA LEU A 450 3.00 3.75 -22.07
C LEU A 450 2.85 5.18 -22.58
N ASP A 451 3.97 5.85 -22.89
CA ASP A 451 3.96 7.19 -23.48
C ASP A 451 3.28 7.22 -24.87
N LYS A 452 3.23 6.06 -25.57
CA LYS A 452 2.55 5.92 -26.87
C LYS A 452 1.07 5.55 -26.75
N LEU A 453 0.70 4.78 -25.72
CA LEU A 453 -0.63 4.18 -25.62
C LEU A 453 -1.58 4.93 -24.68
N GLY A 454 -1.08 5.85 -23.86
CA GLY A 454 -1.92 6.49 -22.87
C GLY A 454 -1.27 7.65 -22.12
N GLN A 455 -1.87 8.00 -20.99
CA GLN A 455 -1.34 8.98 -20.06
C GLN A 455 -1.01 8.27 -18.76
N ILE A 456 0.27 8.12 -18.46
CA ILE A 456 0.73 7.44 -17.26
C ILE A 456 1.67 8.33 -16.48
N ASP A 457 1.35 8.50 -15.22
CA ASP A 457 2.16 9.20 -14.24
C ASP A 457 2.99 8.19 -13.44
N PHE A 458 4.30 8.37 -13.44
CA PHE A 458 5.19 7.64 -12.56
C PHE A 458 5.28 8.38 -11.23
N TRP A 459 4.66 7.82 -10.20
CA TRP A 459 4.63 8.45 -8.89
C TRP A 459 5.69 7.88 -7.97
N ARG A 460 6.25 8.75 -7.18
CA ARG A 460 7.05 8.37 -6.02
C ARG A 460 6.20 8.56 -4.77
N ILE A 461 5.75 7.45 -4.21
CA ILE A 461 4.99 7.47 -2.97
C ILE A 461 5.95 7.55 -1.78
N ASN A 462 5.67 8.43 -0.84
CA ASN A 462 6.48 8.61 0.36
C ASN A 462 6.19 7.52 1.40
N MET A 463 6.52 6.27 1.02
CA MET A 463 6.35 5.08 1.84
C MET A 463 7.51 4.10 1.69
N ARG A 464 7.57 3.10 2.54
CA ARG A 464 8.47 1.94 2.46
C ARG A 464 7.77 0.68 2.99
N PRO A 465 7.89 -0.47 2.25
CA PRO A 465 8.39 -0.61 0.88
C PRO A 465 7.39 -0.07 -0.15
N GLY A 466 7.77 -0.03 -1.44
CA GLY A 466 6.84 0.30 -2.54
C GLY A 466 6.85 1.77 -2.95
N ARG A 467 8.01 2.43 -2.93
CA ARG A 467 8.17 3.84 -3.33
C ARG A 467 7.77 4.13 -4.78
N PRO A 468 8.23 3.37 -5.80
CA PRO A 468 7.78 3.57 -7.18
C PRO A 468 6.40 2.94 -7.39
N LEU A 469 5.51 3.69 -8.02
CA LEU A 469 4.21 3.25 -8.49
C LEU A 469 3.91 3.96 -9.81
N ALA A 470 3.65 3.20 -10.86
CA ALA A 470 3.10 3.76 -12.09
C ALA A 470 1.57 3.59 -12.06
N PHE A 471 0.86 4.66 -12.33
CA PHE A 471 -0.59 4.64 -12.45
C PHE A 471 -1.04 5.59 -13.55
N GLY A 472 -2.07 5.19 -14.30
CA GLY A 472 -2.64 5.98 -15.36
C GLY A 472 -3.66 5.20 -16.14
N GLN A 473 -3.79 5.49 -17.45
CA GLN A 473 -4.76 4.85 -18.34
C GLN A 473 -4.10 4.44 -19.64
N ILE A 474 -4.46 3.27 -20.15
CA ILE A 474 -4.16 2.76 -21.48
C ILE A 474 -5.49 2.52 -22.17
N ASN A 475 -5.76 3.21 -23.29
CA ASN A 475 -7.04 3.07 -24.01
C ASN A 475 -8.26 3.18 -23.08
N ASP A 476 -8.26 4.20 -22.19
CA ASP A 476 -9.28 4.46 -21.16
C ASP A 476 -9.40 3.38 -20.06
N LYS A 477 -8.50 2.40 -20.02
CA LYS A 477 -8.45 1.39 -18.96
C LYS A 477 -7.40 1.76 -17.91
N PRO A 478 -7.72 1.68 -16.59
CA PRO A 478 -6.75 1.88 -15.54
C PRO A 478 -5.56 0.93 -15.67
N PHE A 479 -4.37 1.50 -15.53
CA PHE A 479 -3.11 0.77 -15.53
C PHE A 479 -2.41 0.91 -14.18
N PHE A 480 -1.94 -0.21 -13.63
CA PHE A 480 -1.12 -0.25 -12.42
C PHE A 480 0.22 -0.92 -12.72
N GLY A 481 1.30 -0.16 -12.64
CA GLY A 481 2.65 -0.70 -12.64
C GLY A 481 3.17 -0.83 -11.22
N LEU A 482 3.38 -2.06 -10.78
CA LEU A 482 3.83 -2.38 -9.43
C LEU A 482 5.35 -2.61 -9.37
N PRO A 483 5.99 -2.40 -8.21
CA PRO A 483 7.43 -2.60 -8.06
C PRO A 483 7.87 -4.05 -8.38
N GLY A 484 9.17 -4.25 -8.71
CA GLY A 484 9.72 -5.60 -8.91
C GLY A 484 9.95 -6.39 -7.61
N ASN A 485 10.13 -5.74 -6.46
CA ASN A 485 10.33 -6.43 -5.18
C ASN A 485 9.01 -7.00 -4.62
N PRO A 486 8.94 -8.30 -4.25
CA PRO A 486 7.68 -8.97 -3.93
C PRO A 486 6.93 -8.38 -2.74
N VAL A 487 7.62 -7.99 -1.67
CA VAL A 487 6.95 -7.33 -0.53
C VAL A 487 6.40 -5.95 -0.94
N ALA A 488 7.12 -5.22 -1.79
CA ALA A 488 6.66 -3.93 -2.28
C ALA A 488 5.41 -4.08 -3.17
N VAL A 489 5.34 -5.14 -4.00
CA VAL A 489 4.13 -5.49 -4.77
C VAL A 489 2.93 -5.62 -3.86
N MET A 490 3.02 -6.48 -2.82
CA MET A 490 1.89 -6.76 -1.93
C MET A 490 1.47 -5.50 -1.15
N VAL A 491 2.43 -4.74 -0.61
CA VAL A 491 2.13 -3.51 0.14
C VAL A 491 1.51 -2.44 -0.78
N SER A 492 1.98 -2.30 -2.02
CA SER A 492 1.38 -1.39 -3.00
C SER A 492 -0.02 -1.85 -3.42
N PHE A 493 -0.21 -3.15 -3.63
CA PHE A 493 -1.54 -3.72 -3.93
C PHE A 493 -2.54 -3.40 -2.82
N ILE A 494 -2.21 -3.72 -1.57
CA ILE A 494 -3.08 -3.50 -0.40
C ILE A 494 -3.46 -2.03 -0.23
N ASN A 495 -2.53 -1.11 -0.49
CA ASN A 495 -2.77 0.30 -0.26
C ASN A 495 -3.42 1.03 -1.44
N PHE A 496 -3.19 0.60 -2.69
CA PHE A 496 -3.61 1.36 -3.87
C PHE A 496 -4.53 0.57 -4.81
N VAL A 497 -4.20 -0.69 -5.08
CA VAL A 497 -4.95 -1.51 -6.04
C VAL A 497 -6.26 -2.01 -5.44
N GLU A 498 -6.22 -2.61 -4.25
CA GLU A 498 -7.43 -3.14 -3.61
C GLU A 498 -8.53 -2.10 -3.43
N PRO A 499 -8.27 -0.87 -2.89
CA PRO A 499 -9.30 0.16 -2.80
C PRO A 499 -9.89 0.56 -4.15
N ALA A 500 -9.04 0.63 -5.19
CA ALA A 500 -9.46 0.97 -6.55
C ALA A 500 -10.36 -0.11 -7.15
N LEU A 501 -9.96 -1.39 -7.05
CA LEU A 501 -10.74 -2.51 -7.58
C LEU A 501 -12.08 -2.65 -6.86
N ARG A 502 -12.12 -2.46 -5.53
CA ARG A 502 -13.38 -2.48 -4.77
C ARG A 502 -14.33 -1.37 -5.22
N LYS A 503 -13.83 -0.16 -5.44
CA LYS A 503 -14.63 0.92 -6.03
C LYS A 503 -15.12 0.56 -7.43
N MET A 504 -14.26 0.01 -8.28
CA MET A 504 -14.62 -0.41 -9.64
C MET A 504 -15.66 -1.53 -9.65
N GLN A 505 -15.64 -2.43 -8.67
CA GLN A 505 -16.67 -3.46 -8.45
C GLN A 505 -18.00 -2.89 -7.92
N GLY A 506 -18.07 -1.58 -7.66
CA GLY A 506 -19.27 -0.93 -7.13
C GLY A 506 -19.45 -1.04 -5.61
N GLU A 507 -18.48 -1.59 -4.86
CA GLU A 507 -18.57 -1.71 -3.41
C GLU A 507 -18.58 -0.35 -2.73
N GLN A 508 -19.56 -0.11 -1.88
CA GLN A 508 -19.72 1.14 -1.13
C GLN A 508 -19.37 0.96 0.35
N GLY A 509 -18.88 2.05 0.96
CA GLY A 509 -18.63 2.09 2.40
C GLY A 509 -17.41 1.29 2.88
N TRP A 510 -16.71 0.55 2.00
CA TRP A 510 -15.53 -0.21 2.40
C TRP A 510 -14.37 0.70 2.81
N LYS A 511 -13.74 0.35 3.91
CA LYS A 511 -12.50 0.96 4.40
C LYS A 511 -11.60 -0.13 4.95
N PRO A 512 -10.27 -0.01 4.79
CA PRO A 512 -9.36 -0.97 5.40
C PRO A 512 -9.49 -0.93 6.92
N LEU A 513 -9.60 -2.10 7.54
CA LEU A 513 -9.58 -2.22 8.99
C LEU A 513 -8.19 -1.79 9.50
N LYS A 514 -8.18 -0.80 10.38
CA LYS A 514 -6.99 -0.35 11.12
C LYS A 514 -7.26 -0.52 12.61
N VAL A 515 -6.34 -1.18 13.31
CA VAL A 515 -6.48 -1.51 14.73
C VAL A 515 -5.25 -1.00 15.47
N SER A 516 -5.43 -0.61 16.73
CA SER A 516 -4.33 -0.21 17.61
C SER A 516 -3.79 -1.44 18.34
N ALA A 517 -2.48 -1.65 18.32
CA ALA A 517 -1.79 -2.72 19.04
C ALA A 517 -0.60 -2.16 19.82
N ILE A 518 -0.18 -2.85 20.87
CA ILE A 518 0.98 -2.48 21.68
C ILE A 518 2.24 -3.13 21.13
N ALA A 519 3.25 -2.35 20.84
CA ALA A 519 4.54 -2.85 20.38
C ALA A 519 5.27 -3.63 21.48
N THR A 520 5.66 -4.88 21.21
CA THR A 520 6.43 -5.71 22.16
C THR A 520 7.94 -5.57 21.97
N GLU A 521 8.37 -4.84 20.95
CA GLU A 521 9.76 -4.50 20.65
C GLU A 521 9.85 -3.08 20.10
N ASN A 522 11.06 -2.53 20.00
CA ASN A 522 11.26 -1.22 19.37
C ASN A 522 11.11 -1.34 17.85
N LEU A 523 10.13 -0.63 17.30
CA LEU A 523 9.85 -0.61 15.86
C LEU A 523 10.53 0.62 15.24
N ARG A 524 11.61 0.39 14.49
CA ARG A 524 12.36 1.47 13.84
C ARG A 524 11.70 1.90 12.53
N SER A 525 11.61 3.20 12.33
CA SER A 525 11.19 3.85 11.10
C SER A 525 12.19 4.94 10.73
N ARG A 526 11.94 5.65 9.63
CA ARG A 526 12.63 6.91 9.31
C ARG A 526 11.58 8.00 9.15
N GLN A 527 11.77 9.10 9.85
CA GLN A 527 10.90 10.28 9.68
C GLN A 527 10.79 10.71 8.23
N GLY A 528 9.67 11.31 7.90
CA GLY A 528 9.38 11.86 6.58
C GLY A 528 8.71 10.87 5.61
N ARG A 529 8.50 9.59 5.96
CA ARG A 529 7.77 8.61 5.12
C ARG A 529 6.95 7.65 5.98
N THR A 530 5.88 7.11 5.40
CA THR A 530 5.11 6.04 6.03
C THR A 530 5.87 4.70 5.92
N GLU A 531 6.09 4.02 7.03
CA GLU A 531 6.69 2.67 7.03
C GLU A 531 5.59 1.62 7.19
N PHE A 532 5.62 0.59 6.32
CA PHE A 532 4.76 -0.60 6.41
C PHE A 532 5.64 -1.82 6.71
N SER A 533 5.79 -2.14 7.98
CA SER A 533 6.55 -3.31 8.42
C SER A 533 5.67 -4.54 8.51
N ARG A 534 6.22 -5.72 8.19
CA ARG A 534 5.52 -7.00 8.35
C ARG A 534 5.49 -7.36 9.81
N GLY A 535 4.29 -7.62 10.32
CA GLY A 535 4.05 -7.86 11.73
C GLY A 535 3.29 -9.14 12.02
N ILE A 536 3.43 -9.59 13.24
CA ILE A 536 2.63 -10.63 13.86
C ILE A 536 1.94 -9.99 15.06
N TYR A 537 0.62 -9.92 15.01
CA TYR A 537 -0.18 -9.48 16.15
C TYR A 537 -0.85 -10.67 16.82
N GLU A 538 -1.00 -10.58 18.11
CA GLU A 538 -1.61 -11.60 18.96
C GLU A 538 -2.18 -10.98 20.24
N LEU A 539 -3.03 -11.69 20.95
CA LEU A 539 -3.47 -11.29 22.29
C LEU A 539 -2.45 -11.76 23.33
N ASP A 540 -2.06 -10.86 24.24
CA ASP A 540 -1.27 -11.25 25.41
C ASP A 540 -2.13 -11.95 26.47
N GLU A 541 -1.50 -12.46 27.53
CA GLU A 541 -2.17 -13.15 28.64
C GLU A 541 -3.24 -12.29 29.36
N THR A 542 -3.19 -10.98 29.18
CA THR A 542 -4.17 -10.03 29.73
C THR A 542 -5.29 -9.67 28.75
N GLY A 543 -5.27 -10.25 27.53
CA GLY A 543 -6.25 -9.97 26.48
C GLY A 543 -5.97 -8.69 25.69
N ARG A 544 -4.79 -8.05 25.83
CA ARG A 544 -4.42 -6.88 25.04
C ARG A 544 -3.83 -7.30 23.70
N LEU A 545 -4.17 -6.55 22.66
CA LEU A 545 -3.61 -6.76 21.33
C LEU A 545 -2.16 -6.25 21.31
N THR A 546 -1.24 -7.14 21.01
CA THR A 546 0.20 -6.85 20.90
C THR A 546 0.71 -7.11 19.51
N VAL A 547 1.84 -6.50 19.13
CA VAL A 547 2.46 -6.69 17.82
C VAL A 547 3.99 -6.66 17.91
N ARG A 548 4.62 -7.51 17.11
CA ARG A 548 6.06 -7.52 16.84
C ARG A 548 6.31 -7.66 15.34
N THR A 549 7.54 -7.41 14.90
CA THR A 549 7.89 -7.64 13.49
C THR A 549 8.13 -9.14 13.23
N THR A 550 8.10 -9.53 11.94
CA THR A 550 8.56 -10.85 11.48
C THR A 550 10.09 -10.96 11.43
N GLY A 551 10.84 -10.00 11.99
CA GLY A 551 12.30 -9.92 11.96
C GLY A 551 12.82 -9.08 10.79
N LYS A 552 13.56 -9.67 9.84
CA LYS A 552 14.15 -8.94 8.73
C LYS A 552 13.10 -8.28 7.82
N GLN A 553 13.21 -6.96 7.60
CA GLN A 553 12.22 -6.13 6.90
C GLN A 553 12.66 -5.73 5.46
N GLY A 554 13.52 -6.50 4.79
CA GLY A 554 13.91 -6.24 3.39
C GLY A 554 12.73 -6.40 2.41
N SER A 555 12.67 -5.57 1.37
CA SER A 555 11.58 -5.60 0.37
C SER A 555 11.58 -6.84 -0.54
N GLY A 556 12.72 -7.54 -0.64
CA GLY A 556 12.86 -8.80 -1.37
C GLY A 556 12.60 -10.04 -0.52
N ILE A 557 12.28 -9.92 0.79
CA ILE A 557 12.11 -11.07 1.69
C ILE A 557 10.65 -11.51 1.70
N LEU A 558 10.21 -12.22 0.66
CA LEU A 558 8.83 -12.69 0.52
C LEU A 558 8.36 -13.54 1.71
N ARG A 559 9.23 -14.35 2.28
CA ARG A 559 8.94 -15.16 3.48
C ARG A 559 8.39 -14.31 4.63
N SER A 560 8.86 -13.06 4.79
CA SER A 560 8.35 -12.16 5.83
C SER A 560 6.87 -11.82 5.69
N MET A 561 6.33 -11.84 4.45
CA MET A 561 4.88 -11.65 4.19
C MET A 561 4.09 -12.93 4.49
N SER A 562 4.67 -14.11 4.16
CA SER A 562 4.05 -15.41 4.46
C SER A 562 3.93 -15.67 5.98
N GLU A 563 4.83 -15.12 6.77
CA GLU A 563 4.82 -15.23 8.23
C GLU A 563 3.97 -14.13 8.90
N ALA A 564 3.71 -13.02 8.21
CA ALA A 564 2.97 -11.88 8.74
C ALA A 564 1.45 -12.14 8.77
N ASN A 565 0.78 -11.66 9.82
CA ASN A 565 -0.67 -11.56 9.86
C ASN A 565 -1.16 -10.10 9.84
N CYS A 566 -0.25 -9.11 9.85
CA CYS A 566 -0.56 -7.71 9.67
C CYS A 566 0.58 -6.92 9.01
N LEU A 567 0.23 -5.73 8.51
CA LEU A 567 1.19 -4.66 8.27
C LEU A 567 1.16 -3.71 9.47
N ILE A 568 2.34 -3.35 9.98
CA ILE A 568 2.51 -2.32 11.01
C ILE A 568 2.69 -1.00 10.27
N GLU A 569 1.76 -0.07 10.44
CA GLU A 569 1.80 1.26 9.81
C GLU A 569 2.40 2.26 10.79
N ILE A 570 3.59 2.79 10.47
CA ILE A 570 4.25 3.83 11.27
C ILE A 570 4.18 5.15 10.50
N SER A 571 3.63 6.16 11.17
CA SER A 571 3.45 7.51 10.62
C SER A 571 4.79 8.14 10.21
N PRO A 572 4.82 8.99 9.16
CA PRO A 572 6.01 9.73 8.76
C PRO A 572 6.54 10.70 9.84
N ALA A 573 5.75 11.01 10.86
CA ALA A 573 6.18 11.86 11.97
C ALA A 573 7.01 11.10 13.03
N VAL A 574 7.02 9.74 12.97
CA VAL A 574 7.61 8.87 14.00
C VAL A 574 8.90 8.25 13.50
N ASP A 575 9.97 8.36 14.28
CA ASP A 575 11.27 7.71 14.03
C ASP A 575 11.32 6.28 14.62
N THR A 576 10.82 6.13 15.84
CA THR A 576 10.80 4.84 16.54
C THR A 576 9.57 4.75 17.42
N VAL A 577 8.81 3.65 17.29
CA VAL A 577 7.80 3.26 18.29
C VAL A 577 8.51 2.40 19.32
N LYS A 578 8.50 2.82 20.58
CA LYS A 578 9.16 2.10 21.67
C LYS A 578 8.31 0.93 22.15
N THR A 579 8.95 -0.07 22.73
CA THR A 579 8.27 -1.15 23.44
C THR A 579 7.28 -0.60 24.46
N GLY A 580 6.04 -1.09 24.43
CA GLY A 580 4.93 -0.62 25.27
C GLY A 580 4.11 0.53 24.68
N GLU A 581 4.55 1.17 23.60
CA GLU A 581 3.79 2.21 22.91
C GLU A 581 2.79 1.61 21.93
N SER A 582 1.75 2.36 21.64
CA SER A 582 0.69 1.99 20.69
C SER A 582 1.11 2.28 19.25
N VAL A 583 0.79 1.37 18.35
CA VAL A 583 1.01 1.50 16.91
C VAL A 583 -0.20 1.00 16.13
N THR A 584 -0.41 1.57 14.94
CA THR A 584 -1.47 1.12 14.03
C THR A 584 -1.05 -0.14 13.29
N ILE A 585 -1.93 -1.12 13.23
CA ILE A 585 -1.79 -2.31 12.40
C ILE A 585 -2.94 -2.43 11.40
N ILE A 586 -2.64 -3.03 10.26
CA ILE A 586 -3.58 -3.39 9.20
C ILE A 586 -3.61 -4.91 9.12
N PRO A 587 -4.63 -5.59 9.67
CA PRO A 587 -4.76 -7.04 9.56
C PRO A 587 -4.78 -7.50 8.10
N LEU A 588 -4.09 -8.61 7.81
CA LEU A 588 -4.02 -9.19 6.46
C LEU A 588 -5.05 -10.30 6.24
N GLN A 589 -5.65 -10.80 7.32
CA GLN A 589 -6.67 -11.83 7.24
C GLN A 589 -7.86 -11.37 6.38
N GLY A 590 -8.21 -12.18 5.40
CA GLY A 590 -9.29 -11.87 4.46
C GLY A 590 -8.91 -10.91 3.32
N ARG A 591 -7.66 -10.43 3.28
CA ARG A 591 -7.17 -9.49 2.24
C ARG A 591 -6.15 -10.12 1.30
N ILE A 592 -5.33 -11.04 1.80
CA ILE A 592 -4.32 -11.77 1.01
C ILE A 592 -4.41 -13.26 1.29
#